data_7a3190f07a36965c022161f73e06fcd0
#
_entry.id   7a3190f07a36965c022161f73e06fcd0
#
_cell.length_a   1.000
_cell.length_b   1.000
_cell.length_c   1.000
_cell.angle_alpha   90.00
_cell.angle_beta   90.00
_cell.angle_gamma   90.00
#
_symmetry.space_group_name_H-M   'P 1'
#
loop_
_entity.id
_entity.type
_entity.pdbx_description
1 polymer ?
#
loop_
_entity_poly.entity_id
_entity_poly.type
_entity_poly.pdbx_seq_one_letter_code
_entity_poly.pdbx_strand_id
1 'polypeptide(L)'
;YLVFLRPLVRLRFLSEFGFQSFPALQTVKRFTEDGDRNIFSRVMEMHQRNTAANGKILNYISQTYLYPKNFDELLYCSQLLQADAIRYGVEHFRRFRGTCMGAVVWQLNDIWPVASWASVDYYGNWKALQYAEKKMFAPILLSCEEHGEIDQKPFVNTLPHPIDVSADLHVANETGEPIVGTVKWSLCRPDSSVVKEGTFEVNAP
;
A
#
# COMPACT_ATOMS: atom_id res chain seq x y z
N TYR A 1 0.93 -6.68 8.75
CA TYR A 1 0.02 -5.51 8.78
C TYR A 1 -1.25 -5.79 7.99
N LEU A 2 -1.17 -6.31 6.78
CA LEU A 2 -2.34 -6.67 5.95
C LEU A 2 -3.22 -7.74 6.62
N VAL A 3 -2.61 -8.70 7.32
CA VAL A 3 -3.32 -9.75 8.09
C VAL A 3 -4.07 -9.17 9.30
N PHE A 4 -3.59 -8.07 9.90
CA PHE A 4 -4.22 -7.44 11.07
C PHE A 4 -5.47 -6.61 10.74
N LEU A 5 -5.66 -6.20 9.49
CA LEU A 5 -6.87 -5.46 9.09
C LEU A 5 -8.10 -6.35 8.90
N ARG A 6 -7.92 -7.65 8.69
CA ARG A 6 -9.03 -8.62 8.53
C ARG A 6 -10.03 -8.67 9.71
N PRO A 7 -9.63 -8.54 11.00
CA PRO A 7 -10.57 -8.53 12.11
C PRO A 7 -11.21 -7.18 12.44
N LEU A 8 -10.71 -6.06 11.87
CA LEU A 8 -11.23 -4.71 12.15
C LEU A 8 -12.51 -4.36 11.37
N VAL A 9 -13.22 -5.34 10.94
CA VAL A 9 -14.29 -5.40 9.93
C VAL A 9 -15.52 -4.53 10.21
N ARG A 10 -15.69 -3.90 11.36
CA ARG A 10 -16.94 -3.20 11.70
C ARG A 10 -16.75 -1.76 12.21
N LEU A 11 -15.70 -1.09 11.76
CA LEU A 11 -15.56 0.33 12.05
C LEU A 11 -16.60 1.12 11.26
N ARG A 12 -17.27 2.06 11.91
CA ARG A 12 -18.18 3.00 11.24
C ARG A 12 -17.44 4.10 10.51
N PHE A 13 -16.28 4.47 11.04
CA PHE A 13 -15.40 5.49 10.49
C PHE A 13 -13.99 5.27 11.05
N LEU A 14 -12.98 5.31 10.18
CA LEU A 14 -11.59 5.27 10.58
C LEU A 14 -11.03 6.69 10.55
N SER A 15 -10.91 7.30 11.74
CA SER A 15 -10.52 8.71 11.89
C SER A 15 -9.08 9.00 11.47
N GLU A 16 -8.21 7.97 11.55
CA GLU A 16 -6.82 8.11 11.18
C GLU A 16 -6.14 6.75 11.06
N PHE A 17 -5.40 6.52 9.98
CA PHE A 17 -4.46 5.42 9.86
C PHE A 17 -3.36 5.78 8.87
N GLY A 18 -2.19 5.16 9.01
CA GLY A 18 -1.05 5.46 8.16
C GLY A 18 0.01 4.36 8.20
N PHE A 19 0.91 4.43 7.23
CA PHE A 19 2.06 3.55 7.10
C PHE A 19 3.27 4.39 6.70
N GLN A 20 4.46 4.14 7.28
CA GLN A 20 5.65 4.94 7.00
C GLN A 20 6.42 4.47 5.78
N SER A 21 7.04 5.42 5.09
CA SER A 21 8.08 5.17 4.09
C SER A 21 9.14 6.26 4.11
N PHE A 22 10.27 5.97 3.48
CA PHE A 22 11.29 6.98 3.20
C PHE A 22 10.85 7.88 2.03
N PRO A 23 11.29 9.15 1.99
CA PRO A 23 11.15 9.98 0.80
C PRO A 23 12.07 9.47 -0.33
N ALA A 24 11.87 9.99 -1.53
CA ALA A 24 12.71 9.63 -2.68
C ALA A 24 14.18 10.04 -2.48
N LEU A 25 15.10 9.36 -3.17
CA LEU A 25 16.55 9.62 -3.09
C LEU A 25 16.90 11.09 -3.34
N GLN A 26 16.23 11.73 -4.29
CA GLN A 26 16.43 13.17 -4.56
C GLN A 26 16.14 14.07 -3.35
N THR A 27 15.18 13.69 -2.53
CA THR A 27 14.85 14.38 -1.28
C THR A 27 15.88 14.07 -0.20
N VAL A 28 16.25 12.80 -0.05
CA VAL A 28 17.27 12.35 0.92
C VAL A 28 18.61 13.03 0.66
N LYS A 29 19.03 13.19 -0.59
CA LYS A 29 20.25 13.90 -0.98
C LYS A 29 20.31 15.37 -0.52
N ARG A 30 19.17 15.98 -0.19
CA ARG A 30 19.11 17.36 0.27
C ARG A 30 19.49 17.56 1.73
N PHE A 31 19.53 16.48 2.50
CA PHE A 31 19.89 16.53 3.92
C PHE A 31 20.95 15.49 4.34
N THR A 32 21.54 14.75 3.36
CA THR A 32 22.56 13.73 3.61
C THR A 32 23.77 13.93 2.70
N GLU A 33 24.95 13.65 3.24
CA GLU A 33 26.15 13.41 2.46
C GLU A 33 26.19 11.93 2.02
N ASP A 34 27.13 11.57 1.12
CA ASP A 34 27.23 10.21 0.60
C ASP A 34 27.43 9.16 1.69
N GLY A 35 28.21 9.47 2.72
CA GLY A 35 28.47 8.60 3.87
C GLY A 35 27.24 8.39 4.79
N ASP A 36 26.24 9.27 4.70
CA ASP A 36 25.03 9.19 5.51
C ASP A 36 23.94 8.32 4.86
N ARG A 37 24.11 7.92 3.60
CA ARG A 37 23.08 7.17 2.84
C ARG A 37 23.00 5.72 3.27
N ASN A 38 22.70 5.54 4.52
CA ASN A 38 22.36 4.28 5.19
C ASN A 38 21.21 4.59 6.15
N ILE A 39 20.15 3.80 6.12
CA ILE A 39 18.95 4.03 6.95
C ILE A 39 19.23 4.03 8.45
N PHE A 40 20.35 3.45 8.89
CA PHE A 40 20.80 3.43 10.28
C PHE A 40 21.88 4.47 10.58
N SER A 41 22.23 5.34 9.64
CA SER A 41 23.10 6.46 9.91
C SER A 41 22.44 7.43 10.89
N ARG A 42 23.26 8.14 11.68
CA ARG A 42 22.75 9.12 12.64
C ARG A 42 21.87 10.18 11.97
N VAL A 43 22.25 10.63 10.76
CA VAL A 43 21.47 11.64 10.02
C VAL A 43 20.11 11.07 9.62
N MET A 44 20.05 9.87 9.05
CA MET A 44 18.77 9.23 8.68
C MET A 44 17.90 8.95 9.89
N GLU A 45 18.47 8.54 11.04
CA GLU A 45 17.71 8.35 12.27
C GLU A 45 17.20 9.65 12.88
N MET A 46 17.94 10.74 12.75
CA MET A 46 17.49 12.07 13.18
C MET A 46 16.34 12.58 12.30
N HIS A 47 16.29 12.19 11.02
CA HIS A 47 15.18 12.47 10.10
C HIS A 47 14.06 11.43 10.21
N GLN A 48 13.72 11.06 11.44
CA GLN A 48 12.66 10.11 11.79
C GLN A 48 11.99 10.54 13.11
N ARG A 49 10.68 10.37 13.24
CA ARG A 49 9.91 10.77 14.44
C ARG A 49 9.20 9.59 15.13
N ASN A 50 9.38 8.40 14.66
CA ASN A 50 8.83 7.22 15.31
C ASN A 50 9.97 6.39 15.91
N THR A 51 9.84 5.98 17.16
CA THR A 51 10.84 5.13 17.82
C THR A 51 11.04 3.81 17.06
N ALA A 52 12.30 3.41 16.84
CA ALA A 52 12.69 2.20 16.10
C ALA A 52 12.11 2.10 14.66
N ALA A 53 11.73 3.22 14.05
CA ALA A 53 10.94 3.21 12.82
C ALA A 53 11.71 2.79 11.58
N ASN A 54 12.98 3.16 11.42
CA ASN A 54 13.78 2.71 10.29
C ASN A 54 13.89 1.18 10.27
N GLY A 55 14.11 0.57 11.44
CA GLY A 55 14.07 -0.89 11.59
C GLY A 55 12.70 -1.49 11.32
N LYS A 56 11.60 -0.84 11.72
CA LYS A 56 10.24 -1.29 11.42
C LYS A 56 9.95 -1.28 9.92
N ILE A 57 10.33 -0.23 9.21
CA ILE A 57 10.17 -0.15 7.74
C ILE A 57 10.90 -1.32 7.08
N LEU A 58 12.16 -1.55 7.45
CA LEU A 58 12.95 -2.66 6.91
C LEU A 58 12.31 -4.02 7.23
N ASN A 59 11.82 -4.21 8.45
CA ASN A 59 11.15 -5.44 8.86
C ASN A 59 9.91 -5.71 8.00
N TYR A 60 9.08 -4.71 7.72
CA TYR A 60 7.91 -4.88 6.86
C TYR A 60 8.29 -5.12 5.40
N ILE A 61 9.33 -4.46 4.89
CA ILE A 61 9.87 -4.76 3.55
C ILE A 61 10.26 -6.23 3.46
N SER A 62 10.98 -6.76 4.45
CA SER A 62 11.46 -8.15 4.45
C SER A 62 10.35 -9.20 4.52
N GLN A 63 9.16 -8.83 4.97
CA GLN A 63 7.99 -9.71 5.01
C GLN A 63 7.19 -9.72 3.70
N THR A 64 7.43 -8.74 2.82
CA THR A 64 6.61 -8.53 1.62
C THR A 64 7.42 -8.64 0.33
N TYR A 65 8.65 -8.14 0.34
CA TYR A 65 9.53 -8.08 -0.82
C TYR A 65 10.84 -8.84 -0.58
N LEU A 66 11.55 -9.15 -1.65
CA LEU A 66 12.96 -9.53 -1.57
C LEU A 66 13.77 -8.37 -1.00
N TYR A 67 14.88 -8.66 -0.32
CA TYR A 67 15.74 -7.62 0.20
C TYR A 67 16.26 -6.70 -0.91
N PRO A 68 16.10 -5.38 -0.74
CA PRO A 68 16.66 -4.40 -1.67
C PRO A 68 18.18 -4.53 -1.77
N LYS A 69 18.73 -4.40 -2.96
CA LYS A 69 20.17 -4.59 -3.23
C LYS A 69 21.01 -3.38 -2.83
N ASN A 70 20.39 -2.21 -2.74
CA ASN A 70 21.05 -0.94 -2.46
C ASN A 70 20.10 0.03 -1.75
N PHE A 71 20.65 1.18 -1.36
CA PHE A 71 19.91 2.19 -0.62
C PHE A 71 18.72 2.78 -1.42
N ASP A 72 18.91 3.04 -2.71
CA ASP A 72 17.86 3.63 -3.56
C ASP A 72 16.68 2.66 -3.74
N GLU A 73 16.96 1.39 -4.03
CA GLU A 73 15.93 0.36 -4.07
C GLU A 73 15.19 0.21 -2.73
N LEU A 74 15.88 0.37 -1.59
CA LEU A 74 15.26 0.31 -0.27
C LEU A 74 14.27 1.46 -0.08
N LEU A 75 14.66 2.68 -0.44
CA LEU A 75 13.76 3.84 -0.38
C LEU A 75 12.52 3.60 -1.25
N TYR A 76 12.73 3.13 -2.48
CA TYR A 76 11.65 2.84 -3.43
C TYR A 76 10.72 1.72 -2.93
N CYS A 77 11.27 0.59 -2.49
CA CYS A 77 10.47 -0.51 -1.92
C CYS A 77 9.64 -0.05 -0.72
N SER A 78 10.19 0.83 0.13
CA SER A 78 9.43 1.38 1.26
C SER A 78 8.20 2.16 0.82
N GLN A 79 8.31 2.91 -0.27
CA GLN A 79 7.18 3.68 -0.82
C GLN A 79 6.13 2.78 -1.47
N LEU A 80 6.55 1.74 -2.20
CA LEU A 80 5.62 0.76 -2.76
C LEU A 80 4.84 0.06 -1.66
N LEU A 81 5.53 -0.38 -0.61
CA LEU A 81 4.91 -1.04 0.53
C LEU A 81 3.92 -0.12 1.26
N GLN A 82 4.27 1.16 1.46
CA GLN A 82 3.35 2.16 2.00
C GLN A 82 2.09 2.27 1.14
N ALA A 83 2.26 2.40 -0.17
CA ALA A 83 1.16 2.54 -1.11
C ALA A 83 0.23 1.32 -1.09
N ASP A 84 0.80 0.12 -1.12
CA ASP A 84 0.03 -1.13 -1.08
C ASP A 84 -0.71 -1.31 0.24
N ALA A 85 -0.07 -1.03 1.38
CA ALA A 85 -0.69 -1.16 2.69
C ALA A 85 -1.89 -0.22 2.87
N ILE A 86 -1.75 1.05 2.45
CA ILE A 86 -2.84 2.03 2.56
C ILE A 86 -3.93 1.75 1.54
N ARG A 87 -3.58 1.44 0.30
CA ARG A 87 -4.52 1.06 -0.76
C ARG A 87 -5.40 -0.11 -0.32
N TYR A 88 -4.79 -1.17 0.17
CA TYR A 88 -5.51 -2.35 0.64
C TYR A 88 -6.50 -2.03 1.75
N GLY A 89 -6.10 -1.17 2.69
CA GLY A 89 -6.97 -0.68 3.77
C GLY A 89 -8.15 0.14 3.25
N VAL A 90 -7.92 1.13 2.38
CA VAL A 90 -8.98 1.97 1.81
C VAL A 90 -9.94 1.14 0.96
N GLU A 91 -9.44 0.27 0.10
CA GLU A 91 -10.26 -0.62 -0.72
C GLU A 91 -11.13 -1.52 0.16
N HIS A 92 -10.56 -2.09 1.25
CA HIS A 92 -11.31 -2.85 2.22
C HIS A 92 -12.46 -2.04 2.83
N PHE A 93 -12.22 -0.83 3.32
CA PHE A 93 -13.24 0.02 3.92
C PHE A 93 -14.32 0.44 2.91
N ARG A 94 -13.94 0.69 1.67
CA ARG A 94 -14.89 1.04 0.59
C ARG A 94 -15.78 -0.14 0.20
N ARG A 95 -15.30 -1.39 0.28
CA ARG A 95 -16.15 -2.58 0.12
C ARG A 95 -17.22 -2.70 1.22
N PHE A 96 -16.95 -2.14 2.40
CA PHE A 96 -17.89 -2.11 3.53
C PHE A 96 -18.70 -0.81 3.64
N ARG A 97 -18.87 -0.09 2.53
CA ARG A 97 -19.73 1.10 2.49
C ARG A 97 -21.14 0.77 3.00
N GLY A 98 -21.73 1.70 3.77
CA GLY A 98 -22.97 1.47 4.52
C GLY A 98 -22.73 1.07 5.98
N THR A 99 -21.61 0.39 6.25
CA THR A 99 -21.11 0.16 7.62
C THR A 99 -19.96 1.12 7.93
N CYS A 100 -18.88 1.10 7.15
CA CYS A 100 -17.79 2.05 7.23
C CYS A 100 -18.02 3.19 6.21
N MET A 101 -18.20 4.41 6.72
CA MET A 101 -18.55 5.57 5.90
C MET A 101 -17.39 6.53 5.68
N GLY A 102 -16.18 6.18 6.09
CA GLY A 102 -15.00 6.98 5.81
C GLY A 102 -13.74 6.44 6.44
N ALA A 103 -12.61 6.76 5.77
CA ALA A 103 -11.27 6.49 6.24
C ALA A 103 -10.37 7.69 5.94
N VAL A 104 -9.65 8.18 6.94
CA VAL A 104 -8.74 9.32 6.81
C VAL A 104 -7.32 8.81 6.86
N VAL A 105 -6.54 9.12 5.81
CA VAL A 105 -5.14 8.73 5.75
C VAL A 105 -4.28 9.77 6.47
N TRP A 106 -3.49 9.33 7.39
CA TRP A 106 -2.41 10.10 8.00
C TRP A 106 -1.12 9.77 7.26
N GLN A 107 -0.53 10.70 6.52
CA GLN A 107 -0.88 12.12 6.36
C GLN A 107 -0.60 12.58 4.93
N LEU A 108 -1.13 13.73 4.53
CA LEU A 108 -0.95 14.25 3.18
C LEU A 108 0.51 14.68 2.93
N ASN A 109 1.09 15.54 3.78
CA ASN A 109 2.39 16.14 3.53
C ASN A 109 3.25 16.30 4.78
N ASP A 110 4.53 16.49 4.58
CA ASP A 110 5.52 16.76 5.62
C ASP A 110 5.74 18.25 5.86
N ILE A 111 6.13 18.61 7.09
CA ILE A 111 6.53 19.97 7.49
C ILE A 111 8.06 20.16 7.55
N TRP A 112 8.81 19.11 7.31
CA TRP A 112 10.27 19.07 7.26
C TRP A 112 10.73 17.79 6.55
N PRO A 113 12.00 17.72 6.04
CA PRO A 113 12.48 16.51 5.37
C PRO A 113 12.58 15.34 6.35
N VAL A 114 11.83 14.26 6.12
CA VAL A 114 11.70 13.18 7.10
C VAL A 114 11.19 11.88 6.45
N ALA A 115 11.52 10.73 7.04
CA ALA A 115 10.80 9.48 6.79
C ALA A 115 9.46 9.54 7.57
N SER A 116 8.34 9.37 6.87
CA SER A 116 7.03 9.66 7.43
C SER A 116 5.89 8.87 6.80
N TRP A 117 4.70 9.13 7.29
CA TRP A 117 3.42 8.62 6.75
C TRP A 117 2.92 9.44 5.55
N ALA A 118 3.55 10.57 5.23
CA ALA A 118 3.09 11.48 4.18
C ALA A 118 3.08 10.82 2.80
N SER A 119 2.10 11.19 1.97
CA SER A 119 2.05 10.84 0.55
C SER A 119 2.79 11.83 -0.34
N VAL A 120 2.98 13.07 0.15
CA VAL A 120 3.78 14.13 -0.48
C VAL A 120 4.91 14.52 0.47
N ASP A 121 6.15 14.49 0.00
CA ASP A 121 7.29 14.85 0.84
C ASP A 121 7.38 16.37 1.07
N TYR A 122 8.30 16.78 1.96
CA TYR A 122 8.51 18.19 2.32
C TYR A 122 8.75 19.12 1.13
N TYR A 123 9.37 18.63 0.06
CA TYR A 123 9.68 19.43 -1.13
C TYR A 123 8.60 19.36 -2.23
N GLY A 124 7.45 18.76 -1.92
CA GLY A 124 6.34 18.62 -2.86
C GLY A 124 6.45 17.45 -3.82
N ASN A 125 7.41 16.54 -3.65
CA ASN A 125 7.53 15.36 -4.48
C ASN A 125 6.50 14.31 -4.05
N TRP A 126 5.80 13.75 -5.01
CA TRP A 126 4.86 12.68 -4.77
C TRP A 126 5.60 11.37 -4.47
N LYS A 127 5.24 10.75 -3.37
CA LYS A 127 5.60 9.37 -3.06
C LYS A 127 4.64 8.41 -3.78
N ALA A 128 4.98 7.13 -3.83
CA ALA A 128 4.12 6.12 -4.48
C ALA A 128 2.68 6.13 -3.93
N LEU A 129 2.50 6.44 -2.64
CA LEU A 129 1.19 6.54 -2.01
C LEU A 129 0.29 7.59 -2.68
N GLN A 130 0.81 8.77 -3.06
CA GLN A 130 0.00 9.81 -3.68
C GLN A 130 -0.61 9.36 -5.02
N TYR A 131 0.12 8.56 -5.79
CA TYR A 131 -0.41 7.97 -7.02
C TYR A 131 -1.47 6.90 -6.75
N ALA A 132 -1.30 6.13 -5.67
CA ALA A 132 -2.29 5.15 -5.24
C ALA A 132 -3.55 5.85 -4.72
N GLU A 133 -3.43 6.94 -3.95
CA GLU A 133 -4.55 7.74 -3.42
C GLU A 133 -5.44 8.27 -4.55
N LYS A 134 -4.85 8.75 -5.62
CA LYS A 134 -5.60 9.21 -6.79
C LYS A 134 -6.53 8.12 -7.36
N LYS A 135 -6.11 6.85 -7.28
CA LYS A 135 -6.90 5.70 -7.77
C LYS A 135 -7.89 5.21 -6.72
N MET A 136 -7.42 4.95 -5.49
CA MET A 136 -8.25 4.34 -4.45
C MET A 136 -9.36 5.26 -3.91
N PHE A 137 -9.24 6.58 -4.11
CA PHE A 137 -10.28 7.58 -3.82
C PHE A 137 -11.08 8.04 -5.04
N ALA A 138 -10.90 7.41 -6.21
CA ALA A 138 -11.73 7.72 -7.38
C ALA A 138 -13.20 7.39 -7.09
N PRO A 139 -14.16 8.19 -7.62
CA PRO A 139 -15.60 7.95 -7.41
C PRO A 139 -16.05 6.56 -7.86
N ILE A 140 -15.49 6.06 -8.94
CA ILE A 140 -15.67 4.66 -9.37
C ILE A 140 -14.38 3.91 -9.07
N LEU A 141 -14.49 2.87 -8.24
CA LEU A 141 -13.35 2.03 -7.86
C LEU A 141 -13.58 0.59 -8.23
N LEU A 142 -12.62 0.02 -8.94
CA LEU A 142 -12.47 -1.43 -9.09
C LEU A 142 -11.46 -1.91 -8.07
N SER A 143 -11.84 -2.87 -7.23
CA SER A 143 -10.94 -3.48 -6.24
C SER A 143 -11.03 -5.00 -6.28
N CYS A 144 -9.95 -5.63 -5.81
CA CYS A 144 -9.84 -7.08 -5.71
C CYS A 144 -9.67 -7.46 -4.24
N GLU A 145 -10.53 -8.35 -3.75
CA GLU A 145 -10.36 -8.97 -2.44
C GLU A 145 -9.81 -10.37 -2.64
N GLU A 146 -8.58 -10.56 -2.17
CA GLU A 146 -7.86 -11.82 -2.29
C GLU A 146 -8.12 -12.69 -1.07
N HIS A 147 -8.35 -13.98 -1.29
CA HIS A 147 -8.61 -14.98 -0.25
C HIS A 147 -7.62 -16.13 -0.35
N GLY A 148 -7.31 -16.72 0.79
CA GLY A 148 -6.40 -17.86 0.89
C GLY A 148 -5.02 -17.45 1.40
N GLU A 149 -4.06 -18.35 1.23
CA GLU A 149 -2.67 -18.15 1.68
C GLU A 149 -1.84 -17.50 0.57
N ILE A 150 -2.03 -16.20 0.38
CA ILE A 150 -1.30 -15.40 -0.61
C ILE A 150 -0.08 -14.69 -0.02
N ASP A 151 0.03 -14.64 1.32
CA ASP A 151 1.14 -14.00 2.02
C ASP A 151 2.33 -14.97 2.17
N GLN A 152 3.53 -14.42 2.19
CA GLN A 152 4.73 -15.17 2.48
C GLN A 152 4.67 -15.75 3.91
N LYS A 153 4.82 -17.05 4.04
CA LYS A 153 4.83 -17.70 5.35
C LYS A 153 6.09 -17.34 6.13
N PRO A 154 5.98 -17.12 7.46
CA PRO A 154 7.12 -16.77 8.29
C PRO A 154 8.12 -17.94 8.49
N PHE A 155 7.78 -19.16 8.06
CA PHE A 155 8.63 -20.34 8.27
C PHE A 155 9.16 -20.91 6.95
N VAL A 156 10.47 -20.78 6.75
CA VAL A 156 11.19 -21.31 5.56
C VAL A 156 11.11 -22.83 5.38
N ASN A 157 10.76 -23.57 6.44
CA ASN A 157 10.70 -25.04 6.42
C ASN A 157 9.26 -25.58 6.24
N THR A 158 8.32 -24.76 5.80
CA THR A 158 6.98 -25.24 5.50
C THR A 158 7.02 -26.15 4.28
N LEU A 159 6.55 -27.39 4.43
CA LEU A 159 6.43 -28.31 3.31
C LEU A 159 5.39 -27.82 2.32
N PRO A 160 5.59 -28.06 0.99
CA PRO A 160 4.57 -27.75 -0.01
C PRO A 160 3.24 -28.44 0.34
N HIS A 161 2.15 -27.68 0.26
CA HIS A 161 0.79 -28.17 0.46
C HIS A 161 -0.14 -27.48 -0.53
N PRO A 162 -1.29 -28.08 -0.85
CA PRO A 162 -2.29 -27.45 -1.68
C PRO A 162 -2.76 -26.14 -1.06
N ILE A 163 -2.89 -25.10 -1.89
CA ILE A 163 -3.39 -23.79 -1.48
C ILE A 163 -4.65 -23.51 -2.30
N ASP A 164 -5.75 -23.28 -1.61
CA ASP A 164 -6.96 -22.73 -2.22
C ASP A 164 -6.88 -21.21 -2.18
N VAL A 165 -6.83 -20.61 -3.35
CA VAL A 165 -6.84 -19.15 -3.50
C VAL A 165 -7.99 -18.73 -4.38
N SER A 166 -8.64 -17.65 -4.01
CA SER A 166 -9.70 -17.02 -4.81
C SER A 166 -9.59 -15.51 -4.74
N ALA A 167 -10.28 -14.82 -5.62
CA ALA A 167 -10.35 -13.39 -5.65
C ALA A 167 -11.76 -12.92 -5.98
N ASP A 168 -12.30 -12.02 -5.18
CA ASP A 168 -13.55 -11.35 -5.43
C ASP A 168 -13.29 -9.96 -6.02
N LEU A 169 -13.91 -9.71 -7.18
CA LEU A 169 -13.81 -8.41 -7.84
C LEU A 169 -15.00 -7.53 -7.44
N HIS A 170 -14.71 -6.34 -6.97
CA HIS A 170 -15.70 -5.39 -6.46
C HIS A 170 -15.70 -4.12 -7.29
N VAL A 171 -16.89 -3.58 -7.52
CA VAL A 171 -17.12 -2.26 -8.12
C VAL A 171 -17.81 -1.39 -7.08
N ALA A 172 -17.17 -0.29 -6.68
CA ALA A 172 -17.77 0.73 -5.84
C ALA A 172 -18.13 1.94 -6.70
N ASN A 173 -19.39 2.37 -6.65
CA ASN A 173 -19.88 3.57 -7.31
C ASN A 173 -20.27 4.62 -6.26
N GLU A 174 -19.62 5.78 -6.32
CA GLU A 174 -19.88 6.93 -5.44
C GLU A 174 -20.21 8.19 -6.26
N THR A 175 -20.60 8.03 -7.52
CA THR A 175 -20.95 9.16 -8.39
C THR A 175 -22.35 9.73 -8.07
N GLY A 176 -23.20 8.97 -7.38
CA GLY A 176 -24.61 9.33 -7.14
C GLY A 176 -25.55 8.96 -8.30
N GLU A 177 -25.03 8.47 -9.42
CA GLU A 177 -25.79 8.03 -10.57
C GLU A 177 -25.49 6.55 -10.86
N PRO A 178 -26.47 5.74 -11.28
CA PRO A 178 -26.21 4.36 -11.66
C PRO A 178 -25.23 4.25 -12.81
N ILE A 179 -24.31 3.30 -12.72
CA ILE A 179 -23.37 3.00 -13.80
C ILE A 179 -23.63 1.64 -14.40
N VAL A 180 -23.53 1.55 -15.73
CA VAL A 180 -23.55 0.30 -16.49
C VAL A 180 -22.25 0.19 -17.26
N GLY A 181 -21.61 -0.96 -17.22
CA GLY A 181 -20.34 -1.16 -17.91
C GLY A 181 -19.88 -2.60 -17.88
N THR A 182 -18.76 -2.84 -18.54
CA THR A 182 -18.11 -4.17 -18.59
C THR A 182 -16.80 -4.12 -17.82
N VAL A 183 -16.62 -5.00 -16.86
CA VAL A 183 -15.34 -5.22 -16.19
C VAL A 183 -14.57 -6.30 -16.96
N LYS A 184 -13.33 -5.96 -17.33
CA LYS A 184 -12.36 -6.92 -17.87
C LYS A 184 -11.32 -7.24 -16.81
N TRP A 185 -10.97 -8.50 -16.66
CA TRP A 185 -9.93 -8.93 -15.75
C TRP A 185 -8.98 -9.91 -16.42
N SER A 186 -7.74 -9.94 -15.96
CA SER A 186 -6.74 -10.92 -16.38
C SER A 186 -5.86 -11.33 -15.19
N LEU A 187 -5.59 -12.63 -15.10
CA LEU A 187 -4.58 -13.19 -14.23
C LEU A 187 -3.32 -13.41 -15.04
N CYS A 188 -2.24 -12.77 -14.64
CA CYS A 188 -0.97 -12.80 -15.36
C CYS A 188 0.14 -13.41 -14.50
N ARG A 189 1.12 -14.02 -15.15
CA ARG A 189 2.41 -14.36 -14.52
C ARG A 189 3.27 -13.11 -14.33
N PRO A 190 4.39 -13.19 -13.56
CA PRO A 190 5.31 -12.07 -13.39
C PRO A 190 5.90 -11.52 -14.70
N ASP A 191 5.99 -12.34 -15.74
CA ASP A 191 6.43 -11.96 -17.09
C ASP A 191 5.32 -11.32 -17.94
N SER A 192 4.18 -11.00 -17.33
CA SER A 192 2.97 -10.44 -17.96
C SER A 192 2.23 -11.39 -18.91
N SER A 193 2.63 -12.66 -19.01
CA SER A 193 1.87 -13.64 -19.80
C SER A 193 0.53 -13.94 -19.11
N VAL A 194 -0.55 -13.90 -19.90
CA VAL A 194 -1.91 -14.14 -19.39
C VAL A 194 -2.11 -15.63 -19.11
N VAL A 195 -2.56 -15.96 -17.91
CA VAL A 195 -2.94 -17.31 -17.47
C VAL A 195 -4.43 -17.53 -17.69
N LYS A 196 -5.23 -16.53 -17.33
CA LYS A 196 -6.68 -16.55 -17.46
C LYS A 196 -7.21 -15.13 -17.56
N GLU A 197 -8.27 -14.95 -18.32
CA GLU A 197 -8.94 -13.65 -18.44
C GLU A 197 -10.45 -13.86 -18.57
N GLY A 198 -11.20 -12.79 -18.39
CA GLY A 198 -12.64 -12.80 -18.54
C GLY A 198 -13.25 -11.42 -18.47
N THR A 199 -14.54 -11.39 -18.69
CA THR A 199 -15.36 -10.17 -18.61
C THR A 199 -16.68 -10.47 -17.91
N PHE A 200 -17.24 -9.45 -17.26
CA PHE A 200 -18.61 -9.49 -16.75
C PHE A 200 -19.26 -8.11 -16.82
N GLU A 201 -20.57 -8.11 -17.00
CA GLU A 201 -21.35 -6.89 -17.01
C GLU A 201 -21.63 -6.42 -15.58
N VAL A 202 -21.58 -5.11 -15.38
CA VAL A 202 -21.87 -4.45 -14.11
C VAL A 202 -23.02 -3.50 -14.28
N ASN A 203 -23.96 -3.56 -13.36
CA ASN A 203 -24.98 -2.55 -13.14
C ASN A 203 -24.93 -2.19 -11.65
N ALA A 204 -24.24 -1.09 -11.34
CA ALA A 204 -24.04 -0.61 -9.97
C ALA A 204 -24.89 0.64 -9.73
N PRO A 205 -25.81 0.59 -8.72
CA PRO A 205 -26.68 1.70 -8.36
C PRO A 205 -25.92 2.90 -7.81
#